data_fa33a0dc2775e17881f78cd23bb846dc
#
_entry.id   fa33a0dc2775e17881f78cd23bb846dc
#
_cell.length_a   1.000
_cell.length_b   1.000
_cell.length_c   1.000
_cell.angle_alpha   90.00
_cell.angle_beta   90.00
_cell.angle_gamma   90.00
#
_symmetry.space_group_name_H-M   'P 1'
#
loop_
_entity.id
_entity.type
_entity.pdbx_description
1 polymer ?
#
loop_
_entity_poly.entity_id
_entity_poly.type
_entity_poly.pdbx_seq_one_letter_code
_entity_poly.pdbx_strand_id
1 'polypeptide(L)'
;MKKGFIAVAALTAVLCSQLARADGSGVSVKVGTLGYGAEFTAATTSMTNVRFGINRYSYDKTTTESDINYKLELDLKSGDLLLDWHPFSGTFRLTAGVVYNKNEFTVTAEPAASYNIGGATYTSAQVGTMTGKVTFKKTAPYLGVGWGNAAKGKGLSFGADLGILFQGSPDVKLTATGSVVTAASLAQEEQEAESSMSDFKRYPVIAFALTYKF
;
A
#
# COMPACT_ATOMS: atom_id res chain seq x y z
N MET A 1 25.06 3.98 3.28
CA MET A 1 23.59 4.03 3.28
C MET A 1 22.94 4.63 4.54
N LYS A 2 23.63 4.74 5.70
CA LYS A 2 23.05 5.34 6.93
C LYS A 2 22.96 6.88 6.92
N LYS A 3 23.78 7.59 6.16
CA LYS A 3 23.81 9.07 6.15
C LYS A 3 22.62 9.73 5.41
N GLY A 4 22.05 9.07 4.40
CA GLY A 4 20.87 9.57 3.69
C GLY A 4 19.58 9.50 4.50
N PHE A 5 19.45 8.49 5.37
CA PHE A 5 18.26 8.31 6.22
C PHE A 5 18.19 9.38 7.33
N ILE A 6 19.33 9.79 7.87
CA ILE A 6 19.42 10.84 8.91
C ILE A 6 19.09 12.23 8.31
N ALA A 7 19.53 12.50 7.08
CA ALA A 7 19.25 13.76 6.42
C ALA A 7 17.76 13.93 6.06
N VAL A 8 17.11 12.87 5.61
CA VAL A 8 15.65 12.87 5.33
C VAL A 8 14.85 13.02 6.62
N ALA A 9 15.21 12.30 7.69
CA ALA A 9 14.55 12.42 8.99
C ALA A 9 14.73 13.82 9.61
N ALA A 10 15.92 14.43 9.46
CA ALA A 10 16.18 15.78 9.95
C ALA A 10 15.43 16.84 9.15
N LEU A 11 15.35 16.71 7.82
CA LEU A 11 14.58 17.63 6.97
C LEU A 11 13.07 17.53 7.26
N THR A 12 12.56 16.32 7.50
CA THR A 12 11.16 16.10 7.89
C THR A 12 10.88 16.70 9.27
N ALA A 13 11.78 16.57 10.23
CA ALA A 13 11.62 17.15 11.57
C ALA A 13 11.66 18.70 11.53
N VAL A 14 12.50 19.31 10.71
CA VAL A 14 12.57 20.78 10.53
C VAL A 14 11.31 21.30 9.82
N LEU A 15 10.82 20.62 8.79
CA LEU A 15 9.55 20.95 8.14
C LEU A 15 8.37 20.81 9.12
N CYS A 16 8.31 19.74 9.89
CA CYS A 16 7.29 19.55 10.94
C CYS A 16 7.35 20.65 12.01
N SER A 17 8.53 21.13 12.41
CA SER A 17 8.64 22.17 13.43
C SER A 17 8.23 23.57 12.95
N GLN A 18 8.32 23.87 11.67
CA GLN A 18 7.82 25.12 11.06
C GLN A 18 6.30 25.07 10.84
N LEU A 19 5.79 23.91 10.44
CA LEU A 19 4.36 23.68 10.22
C LEU A 19 3.58 23.57 11.55
N ALA A 20 4.20 23.09 12.64
CA ALA A 20 3.59 23.03 13.98
C ALA A 20 3.38 24.41 14.62
N ARG A 21 3.92 25.49 14.04
CA ARG A 21 3.64 26.88 14.44
C ARG A 21 2.51 27.53 13.66
N ALA A 22 2.02 26.88 12.59
CA ALA A 22 0.82 27.34 11.90
C ALA A 22 -0.40 26.97 12.77
N ASP A 23 -1.21 27.96 13.15
CA ASP A 23 -2.53 27.71 13.70
C ASP A 23 -3.29 26.79 12.75
N GLY A 24 -3.54 25.55 13.18
CA GLY A 24 -4.21 24.54 12.35
C GLY A 24 -3.32 23.40 11.88
N SER A 25 -2.84 22.59 12.82
CA SER A 25 -2.16 21.32 12.54
C SER A 25 -2.71 20.19 13.42
N GLY A 26 -2.48 18.96 13.02
CA GLY A 26 -2.87 17.79 13.80
C GLY A 26 -2.03 16.56 13.47
N VAL A 27 -1.98 15.66 14.43
CA VAL A 27 -1.36 14.34 14.29
C VAL A 27 -2.46 13.29 14.46
N SER A 28 -2.49 12.33 13.56
CA SER A 28 -3.48 11.26 13.55
C SER A 28 -2.82 9.88 13.65
N VAL A 29 -3.49 8.97 14.33
CA VAL A 29 -3.34 7.54 14.11
C VAL A 29 -4.47 7.08 13.22
N LYS A 30 -4.18 6.20 12.25
CA LYS A 30 -5.18 5.72 11.30
C LYS A 30 -5.14 4.22 11.12
N VAL A 31 -6.29 3.65 10.77
CA VAL A 31 -6.47 2.25 10.43
C VAL A 31 -7.38 2.14 9.22
N GLY A 32 -7.05 1.25 8.31
CA GLY A 32 -7.83 1.08 7.08
C GLY A 32 -7.31 -0.02 6.19
N THR A 33 -7.74 -0.01 4.94
CA THR A 33 -7.35 -1.03 3.95
C THR A 33 -5.85 -0.99 3.61
N LEU A 34 -5.16 0.14 3.80
CA LEU A 34 -3.69 0.24 3.68
C LEU A 34 -2.93 -0.17 4.95
N GLY A 35 -3.64 -0.67 5.97
CA GLY A 35 -3.09 -1.03 7.27
C GLY A 35 -3.29 0.03 8.33
N TYR A 36 -2.44 0.01 9.35
CA TYR A 36 -2.39 1.03 10.39
C TYR A 36 -1.25 2.01 10.13
N GLY A 37 -1.41 3.25 10.58
CA GLY A 37 -0.44 4.28 10.29
C GLY A 37 -0.54 5.52 11.15
N ALA A 38 0.33 6.47 10.82
CA ALA A 38 0.32 7.80 11.40
C ALA A 38 0.31 8.85 10.28
N GLU A 39 -0.30 9.99 10.55
CA GLU A 39 -0.44 11.07 9.59
C GLU A 39 -0.28 12.41 10.29
N PHE A 40 0.43 13.32 9.67
CA PHE A 40 0.52 14.72 10.04
C PHE A 40 -0.26 15.56 9.03
N THR A 41 -1.10 16.46 9.54
CA THR A 41 -1.90 17.39 8.73
C THR A 41 -1.53 18.82 9.10
N ALA A 42 -1.38 19.68 8.10
CA ALA A 42 -1.20 21.11 8.27
C ALA A 42 -2.18 21.89 7.39
N ALA A 43 -2.80 22.90 7.93
CA ALA A 43 -3.58 23.85 7.15
C ALA A 43 -2.64 24.65 6.23
N THR A 44 -3.02 24.77 4.96
CA THR A 44 -2.33 25.65 3.98
C THR A 44 -3.15 26.89 3.70
N THR A 45 -4.46 26.77 3.77
CA THR A 45 -5.41 27.91 3.75
C THR A 45 -6.60 27.59 4.68
N SER A 46 -7.57 28.48 4.77
CA SER A 46 -8.81 28.23 5.51
C SER A 46 -9.66 27.08 4.97
N MET A 47 -9.40 26.65 3.73
CA MET A 47 -10.17 25.62 3.02
C MET A 47 -9.30 24.44 2.54
N THR A 48 -7.98 24.48 2.69
CA THR A 48 -7.08 23.46 2.21
C THR A 48 -6.09 23.02 3.25
N ASN A 49 -5.81 21.71 3.29
CA ASN A 49 -4.79 21.10 4.14
C ASN A 49 -3.86 20.23 3.30
N VAL A 50 -2.63 20.07 3.76
CA VAL A 50 -1.70 19.05 3.27
C VAL A 50 -1.53 17.98 4.33
N ARG A 51 -1.54 16.71 3.91
CA ARG A 51 -1.32 15.54 4.76
C ARG A 51 -0.10 14.76 4.32
N PHE A 52 0.68 14.30 5.29
CA PHE A 52 1.80 13.38 5.13
C PHE A 52 1.55 12.16 6.01
N GLY A 53 1.44 11.00 5.41
CA GLY A 53 1.13 9.77 6.11
C GLY A 53 2.10 8.64 5.80
N ILE A 54 2.16 7.68 6.73
CA ILE A 54 2.81 6.39 6.55
C ILE A 54 1.87 5.30 7.03
N ASN A 55 1.84 4.18 6.30
CA ASN A 55 0.99 3.04 6.65
C ASN A 55 1.79 1.75 6.54
N ARG A 56 1.43 0.77 7.38
CA ARG A 56 2.02 -0.55 7.37
C ARG A 56 1.01 -1.60 7.82
N TYR A 57 1.10 -2.78 7.18
CA TYR A 57 0.44 -4.01 7.63
C TYR A 57 1.21 -5.20 7.10
N SER A 58 1.38 -6.24 7.90
CA SER A 58 1.97 -7.51 7.45
C SER A 58 1.10 -8.65 7.97
N TYR A 59 0.84 -9.63 7.11
CA TYR A 59 0.07 -10.81 7.43
C TYR A 59 0.64 -12.02 6.72
N ASP A 60 0.89 -13.08 7.46
CA ASP A 60 1.37 -14.36 6.93
C ASP A 60 0.40 -15.46 7.35
N LYS A 61 0.17 -16.38 6.43
CA LYS A 61 -0.65 -17.56 6.66
C LYS A 61 -0.07 -18.74 5.90
N THR A 62 0.07 -19.87 6.59
CA THR A 62 0.36 -21.15 5.96
C THR A 62 -0.92 -21.96 5.91
N THR A 63 -1.21 -22.56 4.78
CA THR A 63 -2.35 -23.47 4.59
C THR A 63 -1.91 -24.64 3.73
N THR A 64 -2.48 -25.80 3.96
CA THR A 64 -2.27 -26.99 3.12
C THR A 64 -3.57 -27.28 2.39
N GLU A 65 -3.51 -27.35 1.08
CA GLU A 65 -4.65 -27.69 0.23
C GLU A 65 -4.19 -28.67 -0.84
N SER A 66 -4.91 -29.78 -0.99
CA SER A 66 -4.58 -30.87 -1.95
C SER A 66 -3.12 -31.35 -1.83
N ASP A 67 -2.64 -31.54 -0.58
CA ASP A 67 -1.27 -31.95 -0.23
C ASP A 67 -0.18 -30.93 -0.64
N ILE A 68 -0.54 -29.71 -0.99
CA ILE A 68 0.41 -28.61 -1.28
C ILE A 68 0.41 -27.64 -0.10
N ASN A 69 1.59 -27.34 0.42
CA ASN A 69 1.77 -26.30 1.45
C ASN A 69 1.91 -24.93 0.79
N TYR A 70 0.95 -24.07 1.05
CA TYR A 70 0.96 -22.67 0.60
C TYR A 70 1.33 -21.75 1.75
N LYS A 71 2.37 -20.95 1.58
CA LYS A 71 2.69 -19.83 2.44
C LYS A 71 2.28 -18.53 1.73
N LEU A 72 1.32 -17.82 2.32
CA LEU A 72 0.82 -16.54 1.84
C LEU A 72 1.41 -15.43 2.70
N GLU A 73 2.04 -14.45 2.10
CA GLU A 73 2.64 -13.30 2.79
C GLU A 73 2.12 -12.02 2.13
N LEU A 74 1.40 -11.20 2.91
CA LEU A 74 0.94 -9.87 2.52
C LEU A 74 1.74 -8.83 3.28
N ASP A 75 2.43 -7.94 2.59
CA ASP A 75 3.20 -6.85 3.17
C ASP A 75 2.76 -5.53 2.55
N LEU A 76 1.97 -4.77 3.29
CA LEU A 76 1.51 -3.46 2.90
C LEU A 76 2.42 -2.40 3.53
N LYS A 77 3.03 -1.57 2.70
CA LYS A 77 3.86 -0.44 3.11
C LYS A 77 3.62 0.73 2.17
N SER A 78 3.16 1.84 2.71
CA SER A 78 2.95 3.04 1.91
C SER A 78 3.31 4.32 2.65
N GLY A 79 3.62 5.35 1.88
CA GLY A 79 3.74 6.73 2.35
C GLY A 79 2.89 7.62 1.46
N ASP A 80 2.15 8.55 2.02
CA ASP A 80 1.23 9.39 1.27
C ASP A 80 1.54 10.88 1.42
N LEU A 81 1.30 11.62 0.33
CA LEU A 81 1.26 13.08 0.28
C LEU A 81 -0.06 13.46 -0.36
N LEU A 82 -0.96 14.03 0.44
CA LEU A 82 -2.32 14.32 0.04
C LEU A 82 -2.64 15.80 0.23
N LEU A 83 -3.46 16.34 -0.64
CA LEU A 83 -4.08 17.65 -0.56
C LEU A 83 -5.58 17.48 -0.32
N ASP A 84 -6.09 18.07 0.75
CA ASP A 84 -7.50 18.14 1.06
C ASP A 84 -8.06 19.50 0.67
N TRP A 85 -9.22 19.49 0.06
CA TRP A 85 -10.03 20.69 -0.16
C TRP A 85 -11.37 20.56 0.56
N HIS A 86 -11.70 21.53 1.39
CA HIS A 86 -12.93 21.65 2.15
C HIS A 86 -13.88 22.67 1.51
N PRO A 87 -14.67 22.29 0.48
CA PRO A 87 -15.46 23.24 -0.31
C PRO A 87 -16.50 24.01 0.50
N PHE A 88 -16.92 23.43 1.64
CA PHE A 88 -17.91 24.04 2.54
C PHE A 88 -17.29 24.55 3.85
N SER A 89 -15.98 24.66 3.93
CA SER A 89 -15.22 25.04 5.14
C SER A 89 -15.57 24.21 6.39
N GLY A 90 -16.21 23.06 6.20
CA GLY A 90 -16.67 22.12 7.22
C GLY A 90 -15.78 20.89 7.35
N THR A 91 -16.40 19.76 7.69
CA THR A 91 -15.73 18.47 7.85
C THR A 91 -15.61 17.68 6.56
N PHE A 92 -16.50 17.91 5.59
CA PHE A 92 -16.40 17.25 4.28
C PHE A 92 -15.18 17.75 3.50
N ARG A 93 -14.47 16.83 2.88
CA ARG A 93 -13.32 17.15 2.04
C ARG A 93 -13.26 16.31 0.77
N LEU A 94 -12.71 16.89 -0.27
CA LEU A 94 -12.21 16.22 -1.45
C LEU A 94 -10.70 16.09 -1.30
N THR A 95 -10.17 14.91 -1.61
CA THR A 95 -8.75 14.60 -1.42
C THR A 95 -8.14 14.13 -2.73
N ALA A 96 -7.00 14.67 -3.07
CA ALA A 96 -6.17 14.22 -4.19
C ALA A 96 -4.71 14.17 -3.76
N GLY A 97 -3.92 13.28 -4.35
CA GLY A 97 -2.50 13.22 -4.06
C GLY A 97 -1.78 12.03 -4.65
N VAL A 98 -0.64 11.72 -4.08
CA VAL A 98 0.21 10.60 -4.50
C VAL A 98 0.54 9.72 -3.30
N VAL A 99 0.59 8.43 -3.57
CA VAL A 99 1.00 7.41 -2.60
C VAL A 99 2.23 6.70 -3.14
N TYR A 100 3.28 6.69 -2.33
CA TYR A 100 4.43 5.82 -2.55
C TYR A 100 4.07 4.43 -2.05
N ASN A 101 3.81 3.53 -3.00
CA ASN A 101 3.25 2.20 -2.78
C ASN A 101 4.36 1.15 -2.83
N LYS A 102 4.50 0.39 -1.77
CA LYS A 102 5.37 -0.80 -1.65
C LYS A 102 4.57 -2.02 -1.20
N ASN A 103 3.31 -2.08 -1.59
CA ASN A 103 2.48 -3.24 -1.29
C ASN A 103 2.96 -4.43 -2.12
N GLU A 104 3.08 -5.55 -1.45
CA GLU A 104 3.60 -6.79 -1.99
C GLU A 104 2.79 -7.96 -1.48
N PHE A 105 2.48 -8.90 -2.36
CA PHE A 105 1.86 -10.16 -2.02
C PHE A 105 2.73 -11.29 -2.56
N THR A 106 3.14 -12.21 -1.68
CA THR A 106 3.97 -13.36 -2.03
C THR A 106 3.24 -14.65 -1.70
N VAL A 107 3.24 -15.57 -2.64
CA VAL A 107 2.75 -16.94 -2.47
C VAL A 107 3.90 -17.89 -2.71
N THR A 108 4.21 -18.71 -1.73
CA THR A 108 5.18 -19.81 -1.87
C THR A 108 4.44 -21.13 -1.79
N ALA A 109 4.61 -21.98 -2.80
CA ALA A 109 4.04 -23.30 -2.87
C ALA A 109 5.15 -24.35 -2.81
N GLU A 110 5.07 -25.25 -1.81
CA GLU A 110 5.92 -26.42 -1.70
C GLU A 110 5.12 -27.63 -2.20
N PRO A 111 5.52 -28.24 -3.31
CA PRO A 111 4.68 -29.19 -4.00
C PRO A 111 4.69 -30.60 -3.39
N ALA A 112 3.54 -31.25 -3.46
CA ALA A 112 3.42 -32.68 -3.19
C ALA A 112 3.24 -33.54 -4.47
N ALA A 113 2.72 -33.01 -5.55
CA ALA A 113 2.39 -33.81 -6.75
C ALA A 113 2.98 -33.28 -8.06
N SER A 114 2.20 -32.62 -8.89
CA SER A 114 2.63 -32.09 -10.19
C SER A 114 2.03 -30.71 -10.46
N TYR A 115 2.66 -29.93 -11.33
CA TYR A 115 2.24 -28.62 -11.76
C TYR A 115 2.02 -28.54 -13.26
N ASN A 116 1.07 -27.73 -13.68
CA ASN A 116 0.96 -27.26 -15.05
C ASN A 116 1.53 -25.84 -15.14
N ILE A 117 2.58 -25.62 -15.90
CA ILE A 117 3.28 -24.34 -16.03
C ILE A 117 3.52 -24.10 -17.53
N GLY A 118 2.97 -23.01 -18.09
CA GLY A 118 3.06 -22.68 -19.50
C GLY A 118 2.52 -23.81 -20.41
N GLY A 119 1.46 -24.49 -20.00
CA GLY A 119 0.82 -25.59 -20.72
C GLY A 119 1.58 -26.93 -20.67
N ALA A 120 2.68 -27.03 -19.91
CA ALA A 120 3.43 -28.30 -19.73
C ALA A 120 3.30 -28.79 -18.28
N THR A 121 3.19 -30.09 -18.06
CA THR A 121 3.10 -30.72 -16.75
C THR A 121 4.48 -31.10 -16.22
N TYR A 122 4.80 -30.67 -15.02
CA TYR A 122 6.06 -30.93 -14.32
C TYR A 122 5.80 -31.65 -12.99
N THR A 123 6.70 -32.56 -12.62
CA THR A 123 6.66 -33.18 -11.29
C THR A 123 7.21 -32.22 -10.22
N SER A 124 6.88 -32.48 -8.95
CA SER A 124 7.40 -31.71 -7.82
C SER A 124 8.94 -31.66 -7.77
N ALA A 125 9.60 -32.77 -8.10
CA ALA A 125 11.06 -32.82 -8.14
C ALA A 125 11.66 -31.93 -9.27
N GLN A 126 10.90 -31.71 -10.34
CA GLN A 126 11.33 -30.87 -11.47
C GLN A 126 11.12 -29.37 -11.19
N VAL A 127 10.06 -29.00 -10.44
CA VAL A 127 9.73 -27.62 -10.11
C VAL A 127 10.41 -27.15 -8.82
N GLY A 128 10.51 -28.03 -7.83
CA GLY A 128 10.95 -27.66 -6.50
C GLY A 128 9.93 -26.73 -5.81
N THR A 129 10.40 -25.74 -5.06
CA THR A 129 9.57 -24.69 -4.47
C THR A 129 9.27 -23.63 -5.52
N MET A 130 7.99 -23.30 -5.67
CA MET A 130 7.52 -22.22 -6.55
C MET A 130 7.15 -20.99 -5.72
N THR A 131 7.66 -19.84 -6.11
CA THR A 131 7.32 -18.56 -5.45
C THR A 131 6.79 -17.59 -6.49
N GLY A 132 5.58 -17.10 -6.24
CA GLY A 132 4.95 -16.02 -6.99
C GLY A 132 4.94 -14.74 -6.16
N LYS A 133 5.38 -13.65 -6.74
CA LYS A 133 5.44 -12.33 -6.12
C LYS A 133 4.68 -11.33 -6.96
N VAL A 134 3.71 -10.63 -6.36
CA VAL A 134 2.92 -9.59 -7.00
C VAL A 134 3.28 -8.25 -6.41
N THR A 135 3.64 -7.31 -7.26
CA THR A 135 3.94 -5.93 -6.89
C THR A 135 3.16 -4.96 -7.79
N PHE A 136 3.17 -3.69 -7.44
CA PHE A 136 2.46 -2.63 -8.16
C PHE A 136 3.37 -1.43 -8.42
N LYS A 137 2.90 -0.45 -9.21
CA LYS A 137 3.65 0.78 -9.43
C LYS A 137 3.96 1.48 -8.11
N LYS A 138 5.22 1.85 -7.93
CA LYS A 138 5.72 2.50 -6.70
C LYS A 138 5.10 3.87 -6.45
N THR A 139 4.68 4.59 -7.48
CA THR A 139 4.00 5.88 -7.36
C THR A 139 2.62 5.75 -7.95
N ALA A 140 1.60 5.95 -7.12
CA ALA A 140 0.21 5.76 -7.46
C ALA A 140 -0.58 7.03 -7.12
N PRO A 141 -1.32 7.63 -8.08
CA PRO A 141 -2.28 8.70 -7.80
C PRO A 141 -3.39 8.21 -6.87
N TYR A 142 -3.88 9.12 -6.03
CA TYR A 142 -4.99 8.90 -5.12
C TYR A 142 -6.06 9.96 -5.33
N LEU A 143 -7.32 9.54 -5.36
CA LEU A 143 -8.49 10.42 -5.31
C LEU A 143 -9.49 9.88 -4.30
N GLY A 144 -10.10 10.77 -3.53
CA GLY A 144 -11.06 10.36 -2.52
C GLY A 144 -11.92 11.48 -1.99
N VAL A 145 -12.83 11.09 -1.12
CA VAL A 145 -13.65 11.97 -0.30
C VAL A 145 -13.42 11.61 1.16
N GLY A 146 -13.63 12.55 2.05
CA GLY A 146 -13.47 12.29 3.48
C GLY A 146 -14.31 13.19 4.35
N TRP A 147 -14.34 12.81 5.61
CA TRP A 147 -15.00 13.56 6.69
C TRP A 147 -14.02 13.75 7.84
N GLY A 148 -14.07 14.93 8.46
CA GLY A 148 -13.15 15.39 9.47
C GLY A 148 -12.20 16.45 8.93
N ASN A 149 -11.85 17.43 9.77
CA ASN A 149 -10.83 18.43 9.47
C ASN A 149 -9.76 18.36 10.55
N ALA A 150 -8.64 17.74 10.21
CA ALA A 150 -7.53 17.46 11.13
C ALA A 150 -6.70 18.69 11.49
N ALA A 151 -6.91 19.82 10.79
CA ALA A 151 -6.18 21.06 10.99
C ALA A 151 -7.07 22.23 11.49
N LYS A 152 -8.35 21.99 11.79
CA LYS A 152 -9.27 23.04 12.25
C LYS A 152 -9.75 22.80 13.68
N GLY A 153 -9.54 23.78 14.55
CA GLY A 153 -9.88 23.72 15.97
C GLY A 153 -8.81 22.98 16.79
N LYS A 154 -9.11 22.68 18.04
CA LYS A 154 -8.19 22.03 19.00
C LYS A 154 -8.79 20.76 19.60
N GLY A 155 -7.95 19.87 20.10
CA GLY A 155 -8.35 18.66 20.81
C GLY A 155 -8.59 17.46 19.90
N LEU A 156 -9.26 16.45 20.44
CA LEU A 156 -9.50 15.17 19.72
C LEU A 156 -10.60 15.32 18.68
N SER A 157 -10.42 14.66 17.55
CA SER A 157 -11.42 14.53 16.49
C SER A 157 -11.29 13.21 15.72
N PHE A 158 -12.40 12.80 15.11
CA PHE A 158 -12.45 11.62 14.24
C PHE A 158 -12.49 12.03 12.79
N GLY A 159 -11.92 11.21 11.93
CA GLY A 159 -11.95 11.35 10.49
C GLY A 159 -12.19 10.00 9.80
N ALA A 160 -12.72 10.09 8.59
CA ALA A 160 -12.89 8.96 7.69
C ALA A 160 -12.51 9.35 6.27
N ASP A 161 -11.90 8.42 5.54
CA ASP A 161 -11.54 8.54 4.13
C ASP A 161 -12.16 7.40 3.33
N LEU A 162 -12.65 7.71 2.15
CA LEU A 162 -13.08 6.77 1.13
C LEU A 162 -12.48 7.20 -0.20
N GLY A 163 -11.68 6.34 -0.83
CA GLY A 163 -11.00 6.73 -2.05
C GLY A 163 -10.52 5.56 -2.89
N ILE A 164 -9.83 5.88 -3.96
CA ILE A 164 -9.25 4.93 -4.90
C ILE A 164 -7.77 5.28 -5.09
N LEU A 165 -6.93 4.29 -4.90
CA LEU A 165 -5.52 4.32 -5.26
C LEU A 165 -5.34 3.71 -6.65
N PHE A 166 -4.82 4.47 -7.59
CA PHE A 166 -4.56 4.05 -8.97
C PHE A 166 -3.17 3.42 -9.06
N GLN A 167 -3.05 2.20 -8.55
CA GLN A 167 -1.76 1.52 -8.40
C GLN A 167 -1.22 0.88 -9.70
N GLY A 168 -2.00 0.95 -10.80
CA GLY A 168 -1.60 0.39 -12.09
C GLY A 168 -1.69 -1.13 -12.15
N SER A 169 -1.31 -1.69 -13.31
CA SER A 169 -1.31 -3.14 -13.49
C SER A 169 -0.36 -3.80 -12.49
N PRO A 170 -0.72 -4.99 -11.97
CA PRO A 170 0.20 -5.81 -11.21
C PRO A 170 1.42 -6.20 -12.06
N ASP A 171 2.54 -6.38 -11.42
CA ASP A 171 3.76 -6.99 -11.94
C ASP A 171 3.96 -8.29 -11.19
N VAL A 172 3.81 -9.40 -11.90
CA VAL A 172 3.92 -10.75 -11.35
C VAL A 172 5.28 -11.32 -11.69
N LYS A 173 5.98 -11.84 -10.68
CA LYS A 173 7.25 -12.57 -10.85
C LYS A 173 7.13 -13.98 -10.29
N LEU A 174 7.40 -14.97 -11.13
CA LEU A 174 7.43 -16.37 -10.76
C LEU A 174 8.87 -16.87 -10.71
N THR A 175 9.18 -17.64 -9.70
CA THR A 175 10.47 -18.33 -9.58
C THR A 175 10.23 -19.77 -9.15
N ALA A 176 11.01 -20.70 -9.71
CA ALA A 176 11.03 -22.09 -9.33
C ALA A 176 12.46 -22.49 -8.97
N THR A 177 12.65 -23.31 -7.93
CA THR A 177 13.99 -23.77 -7.52
C THR A 177 14.48 -24.95 -8.32
N GLY A 178 13.58 -25.62 -9.05
CA GLY A 178 13.91 -26.74 -9.93
C GLY A 178 14.55 -26.29 -11.23
N SER A 179 15.36 -27.14 -11.82
CA SER A 179 16.17 -26.81 -12.99
C SER A 179 15.49 -27.07 -14.35
N VAL A 180 14.31 -27.67 -14.34
CA VAL A 180 13.62 -28.14 -15.58
C VAL A 180 12.63 -27.11 -16.12
N VAL A 181 12.08 -26.23 -15.25
CA VAL A 181 11.15 -25.18 -15.65
C VAL A 181 11.90 -24.09 -16.42
N THR A 182 11.49 -23.84 -17.65
CA THR A 182 12.16 -22.84 -18.50
C THR A 182 11.72 -21.42 -18.15
N ALA A 183 12.59 -20.45 -18.38
CA ALA A 183 12.24 -19.02 -18.23
C ALA A 183 11.07 -18.62 -19.16
N ALA A 184 10.93 -19.27 -20.33
CA ALA A 184 9.82 -18.99 -21.25
C ALA A 184 8.48 -19.46 -20.69
N SER A 185 8.44 -20.65 -20.05
CA SER A 185 7.22 -21.17 -19.42
C SER A 185 6.80 -20.28 -18.21
N LEU A 186 7.76 -19.85 -17.40
CA LEU A 186 7.48 -18.92 -16.30
C LEU A 186 6.96 -17.58 -16.81
N ALA A 187 7.56 -17.02 -17.87
CA ALA A 187 7.13 -15.75 -18.45
C ALA A 187 5.70 -15.81 -19.02
N GLN A 188 5.30 -16.95 -19.59
CA GLN A 188 3.93 -17.17 -20.04
C GLN A 188 2.95 -17.16 -18.88
N GLU A 189 3.23 -17.89 -17.80
CA GLU A 189 2.40 -17.91 -16.59
C GLU A 189 2.35 -16.54 -15.92
N GLU A 190 3.46 -15.79 -15.86
CA GLU A 190 3.49 -14.42 -15.35
C GLU A 190 2.49 -13.55 -16.12
N GLN A 191 2.51 -13.62 -17.47
CA GLN A 191 1.61 -12.84 -18.31
C GLN A 191 0.14 -13.24 -18.16
N GLU A 192 -0.16 -14.54 -18.03
CA GLU A 192 -1.52 -15.03 -17.78
C GLU A 192 -2.02 -14.57 -16.42
N ALA A 193 -1.20 -14.65 -15.38
CA ALA A 193 -1.51 -14.16 -14.03
C ALA A 193 -1.76 -12.65 -14.03
N GLU A 194 -0.91 -11.84 -14.67
CA GLU A 194 -1.09 -10.39 -14.79
C GLU A 194 -2.42 -10.02 -15.49
N SER A 195 -2.76 -10.76 -16.55
CA SER A 195 -4.01 -10.58 -17.30
C SER A 195 -5.23 -10.89 -16.43
N SER A 196 -5.18 -12.00 -15.69
CA SER A 196 -6.26 -12.42 -14.77
C SER A 196 -6.44 -11.46 -13.59
N MET A 197 -5.39 -10.74 -13.22
CA MET A 197 -5.39 -9.74 -12.14
C MET A 197 -5.62 -8.31 -12.64
N SER A 198 -6.09 -8.13 -13.87
CA SER A 198 -6.25 -6.79 -14.48
C SER A 198 -7.19 -5.85 -13.73
N ASP A 199 -8.13 -6.36 -12.95
CA ASP A 199 -9.08 -5.57 -12.15
C ASP A 199 -8.43 -4.93 -10.91
N PHE A 200 -7.27 -5.44 -10.45
CA PHE A 200 -6.55 -4.92 -9.30
C PHE A 200 -5.76 -3.61 -9.57
N LYS A 201 -5.91 -3.00 -10.74
CA LYS A 201 -5.33 -1.68 -11.08
C LYS A 201 -5.80 -0.56 -10.16
N ARG A 202 -6.97 -0.73 -9.53
CA ARG A 202 -7.60 0.23 -8.64
C ARG A 202 -7.77 -0.41 -7.26
N TYR A 203 -7.14 0.18 -6.27
CA TYR A 203 -7.24 -0.31 -4.89
C TYR A 203 -8.19 0.58 -4.09
N PRO A 204 -9.29 0.04 -3.53
CA PRO A 204 -10.21 0.80 -2.70
C PRO A 204 -9.55 1.13 -1.36
N VAL A 205 -9.55 2.41 -1.01
CA VAL A 205 -9.03 2.89 0.27
C VAL A 205 -10.18 3.29 1.16
N ILE A 206 -10.31 2.62 2.29
CA ILE A 206 -11.21 2.98 3.39
C ILE A 206 -10.32 3.14 4.62
N ALA A 207 -10.39 4.30 5.29
CA ALA A 207 -9.60 4.53 6.47
C ALA A 207 -10.38 5.35 7.51
N PHE A 208 -10.08 5.09 8.78
CA PHE A 208 -10.56 5.85 9.92
C PHE A 208 -9.36 6.42 10.67
N ALA A 209 -9.50 7.63 11.17
CA ALA A 209 -8.44 8.33 11.87
C ALA A 209 -8.94 8.93 13.19
N LEU A 210 -8.09 8.84 14.21
CA LEU A 210 -8.21 9.60 15.44
C LEU A 210 -7.10 10.66 15.46
N THR A 211 -7.48 11.92 15.50
CA THR A 211 -6.60 13.07 15.36
C THR A 211 -6.55 13.88 16.64
N TYR A 212 -5.36 14.27 17.08
CA TYR A 212 -5.15 15.33 18.04
C TYR A 212 -4.72 16.61 17.32
N LYS A 213 -5.49 17.68 17.51
CA LYS A 213 -5.33 19.01 16.87
C LYS A 213 -4.72 20.01 17.85
N PHE A 214 -3.76 20.79 17.36
CA PHE A 214 -3.04 21.80 18.14
C PHE A 214 -3.66 23.18 18.02
#